data_4e672892ddccf534c0d58a4c6a4b1fbe
#
_entry.id   4e672892ddccf534c0d58a4c6a4b1fbe
#
_cell.length_a   1.000
_cell.length_b   1.000
_cell.length_c   1.000
_cell.angle_alpha   90.00
_cell.angle_beta   90.00
_cell.angle_gamma   90.00
#
_symmetry.space_group_name_H-M   'P 1'
#
loop_
_entity.id
_entity.type
_entity.pdbx_description
1 polymer ?
#
loop_
_entity_poly.entity_id
_entity_poly.type
_entity_poly.pdbx_seq_one_letter_code
_entity_poly.pdbx_strand_id
1 'polypeptide(L)'
;LPEMQSIAMPNPQQAIYGRAAQQWLKAKGLWDGVQDRLKIVQTVPQVSAYLTSGQIDAGFFNLTEALAVKGQLGGYLELPPGADSYAPIDIVAAFPAEDAHAATAQARAAFAAFLRTPQARAVLERAGL
;
A
#
# COMPACT_ATOMS: atom_id res chain seq x y z
N LEU A 1 -19.00 4.37 -9.04
CA LEU A 1 -18.01 5.36 -9.49
C LEU A 1 -18.57 6.56 -10.30
N PRO A 2 -19.81 6.55 -10.81
CA PRO A 2 -20.28 7.65 -11.68
C PRO A 2 -20.38 9.01 -10.98
N GLU A 3 -20.53 9.03 -9.66
CA GLU A 3 -20.69 10.28 -8.88
C GLU A 3 -19.38 10.87 -8.37
N MET A 4 -18.27 10.10 -8.38
CA MET A 4 -16.96 10.58 -7.94
C MET A 4 -16.31 11.44 -9.02
N GLN A 5 -16.02 12.70 -8.71
CA GLN A 5 -15.44 13.66 -9.65
C GLN A 5 -13.91 13.68 -9.62
N SER A 6 -13.31 13.26 -8.50
CA SER A 6 -11.87 13.28 -8.31
C SER A 6 -11.37 12.04 -7.57
N ILE A 7 -10.39 11.36 -8.17
CA ILE A 7 -9.80 10.15 -7.64
C ILE A 7 -8.28 10.34 -7.64
N ALA A 8 -7.57 10.01 -6.56
CA ALA A 8 -6.12 10.05 -6.58
C ALA A 8 -5.50 8.65 -6.43
N MET A 9 -4.32 8.51 -7.01
CA MET A 9 -3.45 7.34 -6.83
C MET A 9 -1.99 7.74 -6.91
N PRO A 10 -1.08 6.97 -6.27
CA PRO A 10 0.35 7.19 -6.44
C PRO A 10 0.76 6.93 -7.89
N ASN A 11 1.87 7.54 -8.31
CA ASN A 11 2.40 7.36 -9.67
C ASN A 11 2.73 5.86 -9.93
N PRO A 12 2.08 5.21 -10.89
CA PRO A 12 2.27 3.79 -11.16
C PRO A 12 3.65 3.42 -11.71
N GLN A 13 4.42 4.38 -12.17
CA GLN A 13 5.78 4.16 -12.65
C GLN A 13 6.81 4.22 -11.51
N GLN A 14 6.47 4.85 -10.39
CA GLN A 14 7.39 5.10 -9.28
C GLN A 14 6.97 4.40 -7.97
N ALA A 15 5.68 4.15 -7.81
CA ALA A 15 5.12 3.58 -6.59
C ALA A 15 4.43 2.24 -6.85
N ILE A 16 4.76 1.22 -6.04
CA ILE A 16 4.20 -0.13 -6.19
C ILE A 16 2.67 -0.14 -6.00
N TYR A 17 2.14 0.65 -5.08
CA TYR A 17 0.70 0.74 -4.84
C TYR A 17 -0.03 1.51 -5.95
N GLY A 18 0.64 2.43 -6.62
CA GLY A 18 0.13 3.05 -7.85
C GLY A 18 0.03 2.06 -9.00
N ARG A 19 1.04 1.18 -9.14
CA ARG A 19 1.03 0.09 -10.11
C ARG A 19 -0.10 -0.90 -9.82
N ALA A 20 -0.28 -1.29 -8.56
CA ALA A 20 -1.37 -2.17 -8.14
C ALA A 20 -2.75 -1.56 -8.46
N ALA A 21 -2.96 -0.28 -8.14
CA ALA A 21 -4.20 0.43 -8.45
C ALA A 21 -4.48 0.48 -9.96
N GLN A 22 -3.46 0.77 -10.77
CA GLN A 22 -3.59 0.77 -12.22
C GLN A 22 -3.93 -0.63 -12.77
N GLN A 23 -3.27 -1.68 -12.28
CA GLN A 23 -3.55 -3.05 -12.67
C GLN A 23 -5.00 -3.43 -12.34
N TRP A 24 -5.45 -3.12 -11.12
CA TRP A 24 -6.81 -3.39 -10.69
C TRP A 24 -7.84 -2.67 -11.56
N LEU A 25 -7.65 -1.37 -11.80
CA LEU A 25 -8.56 -0.59 -12.66
C LEU A 25 -8.64 -1.14 -14.08
N LYS A 26 -7.50 -1.57 -14.64
CA LYS A 26 -7.45 -2.23 -15.96
C LYS A 26 -8.14 -3.58 -15.97
N ALA A 27 -7.88 -4.42 -14.96
CA ALA A 27 -8.49 -5.74 -14.85
C ALA A 27 -10.02 -5.67 -14.70
N LYS A 28 -10.55 -4.59 -14.09
CA LYS A 28 -11.98 -4.34 -13.95
C LYS A 28 -12.59 -3.55 -15.13
N GLY A 29 -11.80 -3.22 -16.15
CA GLY A 29 -12.28 -2.44 -17.30
C GLY A 29 -12.66 -1.00 -16.96
N LEU A 30 -12.16 -0.46 -15.85
CA LEU A 30 -12.50 0.86 -15.35
C LEU A 30 -11.47 1.94 -15.73
N TRP A 31 -10.30 1.53 -16.19
CA TRP A 31 -9.16 2.44 -16.42
C TRP A 31 -9.51 3.61 -17.32
N ASP A 32 -10.05 3.35 -18.49
CA ASP A 32 -10.35 4.40 -19.47
C ASP A 32 -11.45 5.35 -18.99
N GLY A 33 -12.42 4.83 -18.25
CA GLY A 33 -13.53 5.63 -17.72
C GLY A 33 -13.19 6.51 -16.51
N VAL A 34 -11.97 6.40 -15.94
CA VAL A 34 -11.56 7.21 -14.78
C VAL A 34 -10.38 8.13 -15.08
N GLN A 35 -9.72 8.02 -16.22
CA GLN A 35 -8.48 8.76 -16.53
C GLN A 35 -8.63 10.28 -16.38
N ASP A 36 -9.71 10.85 -16.89
CA ASP A 36 -9.97 12.30 -16.83
C ASP A 36 -10.19 12.84 -15.41
N ARG A 37 -10.44 11.92 -14.46
CA ARG A 37 -10.69 12.23 -13.04
C ARG A 37 -9.54 11.80 -12.13
N LEU A 38 -8.51 11.16 -12.70
CA LEU A 38 -7.36 10.65 -11.95
C LEU A 38 -6.34 11.76 -11.68
N LYS A 39 -6.06 11.99 -10.40
CA LYS A 39 -4.95 12.80 -9.91
C LYS A 39 -3.79 11.88 -9.55
N ILE A 40 -2.73 11.91 -10.33
CA ILE A 40 -1.50 11.16 -10.05
C ILE A 40 -0.63 11.98 -9.10
N VAL A 41 -0.27 11.38 -7.97
CA VAL A 41 0.58 11.99 -6.94
C VAL A 41 1.87 11.20 -6.73
N GLN A 42 2.85 11.76 -6.04
CA GLN A 42 4.17 11.13 -5.92
C GLN A 42 4.18 10.01 -4.87
N THR A 43 3.42 10.17 -3.78
CA THR A 43 3.51 9.28 -2.62
C THR A 43 2.13 8.83 -2.12
N VAL A 44 2.10 7.70 -1.41
CA VAL A 44 0.90 7.20 -0.72
C VAL A 44 0.35 8.21 0.29
N PRO A 45 1.16 8.81 1.18
CA PRO A 45 0.66 9.82 2.12
C PRO A 45 0.05 11.06 1.47
N GLN A 46 0.43 11.42 0.25
CA GLN A 46 -0.25 12.52 -0.46
C GLN A 46 -1.69 12.15 -0.85
N VAL A 47 -1.96 10.89 -1.19
CA VAL A 47 -3.33 10.45 -1.47
C VAL A 47 -4.19 10.58 -0.22
N SER A 48 -3.74 10.04 0.91
CA SER A 48 -4.48 10.09 2.17
C SER A 48 -4.68 11.53 2.67
N ALA A 49 -3.67 12.40 2.52
CA ALA A 49 -3.77 13.82 2.88
C ALA A 49 -4.83 14.56 2.03
N TYR A 50 -4.89 14.32 0.74
CA TYR A 50 -5.91 14.93 -0.12
C TYR A 50 -7.31 14.40 0.18
N LEU A 51 -7.43 13.11 0.50
CA LEU A 51 -8.71 12.53 0.88
C LEU A 51 -9.22 13.06 2.21
N THR A 52 -8.39 13.09 3.24
CA THR A 52 -8.76 13.57 4.59
C THR A 52 -9.01 15.07 4.64
N SER A 53 -8.42 15.84 3.73
CA SER A 53 -8.70 17.28 3.58
C SER A 53 -9.88 17.60 2.65
N GLY A 54 -10.56 16.58 2.09
CA GLY A 54 -11.70 16.77 1.21
C GLY A 54 -11.37 17.32 -0.18
N GLN A 55 -10.12 17.20 -0.62
CA GLN A 55 -9.69 17.65 -1.95
C GLN A 55 -9.95 16.62 -3.06
N ILE A 56 -10.25 15.40 -2.70
CA ILE A 56 -10.63 14.31 -3.59
C ILE A 56 -11.75 13.47 -2.96
N ASP A 57 -12.53 12.80 -3.81
CA ASP A 57 -13.66 11.96 -3.39
C ASP A 57 -13.25 10.53 -3.04
N ALA A 58 -12.20 10.02 -3.69
CA ALA A 58 -11.67 8.68 -3.46
C ALA A 58 -10.16 8.63 -3.71
N GLY A 59 -9.49 7.64 -3.12
CA GLY A 59 -8.06 7.43 -3.31
C GLY A 59 -7.66 5.97 -3.21
N PHE A 60 -6.63 5.58 -3.98
CA PHE A 60 -5.99 4.28 -3.89
C PHE A 60 -4.70 4.41 -3.07
N PHE A 61 -4.60 3.63 -2.01
CA PHE A 61 -3.41 3.56 -1.16
C PHE A 61 -3.36 2.22 -0.41
N ASN A 62 -2.28 1.96 0.30
CA ASN A 62 -2.09 0.70 0.99
C ASN A 62 -2.90 0.60 2.29
N LEU A 63 -3.14 -0.62 2.74
CA LEU A 63 -3.92 -0.89 3.96
C LEU A 63 -3.29 -0.26 5.21
N THR A 64 -1.96 -0.28 5.31
CA THR A 64 -1.25 0.36 6.44
C THR A 64 -1.60 1.84 6.59
N GLU A 65 -1.61 2.58 5.50
CA GLU A 65 -2.00 4.00 5.49
C GLU A 65 -3.50 4.16 5.78
N ALA A 66 -4.36 3.31 5.21
CA ALA A 66 -5.79 3.33 5.50
C ALA A 66 -6.09 3.15 6.99
N LEU A 67 -5.41 2.21 7.65
CA LEU A 67 -5.55 1.97 9.08
C LEU A 67 -5.04 3.15 9.91
N ALA A 68 -3.94 3.79 9.50
CA ALA A 68 -3.35 4.94 10.20
C ALA A 68 -4.31 6.15 10.20
N VAL A 69 -5.04 6.39 9.11
CA VAL A 69 -5.97 7.52 8.97
C VAL A 69 -7.45 7.13 9.13
N LYS A 70 -7.74 5.90 9.54
CA LYS A 70 -9.09 5.31 9.57
C LYS A 70 -10.15 6.19 10.23
N GLY A 71 -9.79 6.88 11.31
CA GLY A 71 -10.71 7.77 12.02
C GLY A 71 -11.13 9.03 11.24
N GLN A 72 -10.47 9.32 10.13
CA GLN A 72 -10.71 10.46 9.25
C GLN A 72 -11.33 10.07 7.91
N LEU A 73 -11.55 8.76 7.67
CA LEU A 73 -12.16 8.23 6.46
C LEU A 73 -13.65 7.99 6.67
N GLY A 74 -14.44 8.22 5.64
CA GLY A 74 -15.84 7.77 5.59
C GLY A 74 -15.95 6.24 5.48
N GLY A 75 -14.91 5.57 4.99
CA GLY A 75 -14.78 4.13 4.88
C GLY A 75 -13.64 3.74 3.94
N TYR A 76 -13.31 2.46 3.91
CA TYR A 76 -12.37 1.89 2.93
C TYR A 76 -12.80 0.48 2.53
N LEU A 77 -12.36 0.07 1.35
CA LEU A 77 -12.57 -1.27 0.81
C LEU A 77 -11.22 -1.89 0.48
N GLU A 78 -10.97 -3.06 1.01
CA GLU A 78 -9.77 -3.83 0.65
C GLU A 78 -9.95 -4.48 -0.73
N LEU A 79 -8.95 -4.30 -1.58
CA LEU A 79 -8.90 -4.89 -2.90
C LEU A 79 -7.89 -6.05 -2.85
N PRO A 80 -8.34 -7.31 -2.86
CA PRO A 80 -7.43 -8.44 -2.77
C PRO A 80 -6.62 -8.62 -4.05
N PRO A 81 -5.35 -9.07 -3.96
CA PRO A 81 -4.57 -9.47 -5.13
C PRO A 81 -5.15 -10.72 -5.79
N GLY A 82 -4.85 -10.92 -7.06
CA GLY A 82 -5.31 -12.12 -7.80
C GLY A 82 -5.22 -11.96 -9.30
N ALA A 83 -5.59 -13.01 -10.04
CA ALA A 83 -5.51 -13.04 -11.50
C ALA A 83 -6.33 -11.92 -12.17
N ASP A 84 -7.51 -11.61 -11.62
CA ASP A 84 -8.40 -10.56 -12.12
C ASP A 84 -8.29 -9.27 -11.30
N SER A 85 -7.11 -8.98 -10.77
CA SER A 85 -6.86 -7.84 -9.89
C SER A 85 -5.45 -7.30 -10.14
N TYR A 86 -4.58 -7.35 -9.16
CA TYR A 86 -3.17 -6.96 -9.25
C TYR A 86 -2.27 -8.06 -8.69
N ALA A 87 -1.00 -8.04 -9.08
CA ALA A 87 -0.02 -9.01 -8.58
C ALA A 87 0.20 -8.85 -7.07
N PRO A 88 0.37 -9.95 -6.32
CA PRO A 88 0.72 -9.89 -4.90
C PRO A 88 1.95 -9.01 -4.64
N ILE A 89 1.93 -8.27 -3.55
CA ILE A 89 3.02 -7.42 -3.10
C ILE A 89 3.65 -8.07 -1.87
N ASP A 90 4.87 -8.60 -2.03
CA ASP A 90 5.61 -9.22 -0.94
C ASP A 90 6.42 -8.17 -0.18
N ILE A 91 6.34 -8.22 1.14
CA ILE A 91 7.18 -7.43 2.03
C ILE A 91 8.29 -8.33 2.53
N VAL A 92 9.53 -7.92 2.31
CA VAL A 92 10.71 -8.70 2.68
C VAL A 92 11.64 -7.90 3.59
N ALA A 93 12.23 -8.57 4.58
CA ALA A 93 13.37 -8.07 5.32
C ALA A 93 14.65 -8.63 4.68
N ALA A 94 15.55 -7.75 4.29
CA ALA A 94 16.82 -8.14 3.70
C ALA A 94 17.98 -7.67 4.56
N PHE A 95 19.07 -8.44 4.55
CA PHE A 95 20.30 -8.12 5.27
C PHE A 95 21.48 -8.13 4.30
N PRO A 96 22.57 -7.37 4.57
CA PRO A 96 23.80 -7.46 3.80
C PRO A 96 24.36 -8.89 3.78
N ALA A 97 25.01 -9.28 2.68
CA ALA A 97 25.61 -10.61 2.52
C ALA A 97 26.76 -10.87 3.52
N GLU A 98 27.51 -9.82 3.84
CA GLU A 98 28.66 -9.88 4.74
C GLU A 98 28.46 -9.02 5.97
N ASP A 99 28.94 -9.51 7.10
CA ASP A 99 28.93 -8.82 8.38
C ASP A 99 30.32 -8.28 8.74
N ALA A 100 30.41 -6.99 9.00
CA ALA A 100 31.65 -6.39 9.49
C ALA A 100 32.05 -6.93 10.89
N HIS A 101 31.09 -7.40 11.70
CA HIS A 101 31.33 -7.87 13.08
C HIS A 101 30.38 -9.02 13.46
N ALA A 102 30.90 -9.99 14.24
CA ALA A 102 30.13 -11.14 14.72
C ALA A 102 28.89 -10.75 15.57
N ALA A 103 28.99 -9.67 16.36
CA ALA A 103 27.86 -9.16 17.14
C ALA A 103 26.69 -8.71 16.25
N THR A 104 26.98 -8.14 15.10
CA THR A 104 25.97 -7.74 14.09
C THR A 104 25.28 -8.95 13.48
N ALA A 105 26.03 -10.01 13.18
CA ALA A 105 25.49 -11.26 12.67
C ALA A 105 24.52 -11.91 13.66
N GLN A 106 24.90 -11.95 14.95
CA GLN A 106 24.06 -12.49 16.01
C GLN A 106 22.76 -11.67 16.19
N ALA A 107 22.85 -10.33 16.19
CA ALA A 107 21.70 -9.45 16.31
C ALA A 107 20.72 -9.62 15.15
N ARG A 108 21.23 -9.78 13.91
CA ARG A 108 20.41 -10.04 12.72
C ARG A 108 19.69 -11.38 12.78
N ALA A 109 20.40 -12.44 13.19
CA ALA A 109 19.80 -13.76 13.35
C ALA A 109 18.67 -13.73 14.41
N ALA A 110 18.89 -13.04 15.54
CA ALA A 110 17.89 -12.86 16.57
C ALA A 110 16.66 -12.08 16.06
N PHE A 111 16.88 -11.00 15.31
CA PHE A 111 15.79 -10.21 14.71
C PHE A 111 15.02 -11.01 13.65
N ALA A 112 15.71 -11.74 12.79
CA ALA A 112 15.05 -12.61 11.79
C ALA A 112 14.22 -13.72 12.47
N ALA A 113 14.72 -14.28 13.58
CA ALA A 113 13.97 -15.26 14.37
C ALA A 113 12.73 -14.61 15.04
N PHE A 114 12.89 -13.41 15.59
CA PHE A 114 11.78 -12.65 16.19
C PHE A 114 10.65 -12.39 15.18
N LEU A 115 10.98 -11.96 13.96
CA LEU A 115 9.96 -11.69 12.90
C LEU A 115 9.11 -12.91 12.54
N ARG A 116 9.61 -14.14 12.82
CA ARG A 116 8.86 -15.39 12.59
C ARG A 116 7.97 -15.78 13.76
N THR A 117 8.03 -15.08 14.87
CA THR A 117 7.21 -15.39 16.04
C THR A 117 5.74 -15.00 15.83
N PRO A 118 4.80 -15.71 16.48
CA PRO A 118 3.38 -15.33 16.46
C PRO A 118 3.13 -13.91 16.98
N GLN A 119 3.96 -13.47 17.94
CA GLN A 119 3.88 -12.12 18.51
C GLN A 119 4.21 -11.04 17.45
N ALA A 120 5.31 -11.21 16.72
CA ALA A 120 5.67 -10.28 15.65
C ALA A 120 4.60 -10.28 14.54
N ARG A 121 4.13 -11.46 14.13
CA ARG A 121 3.06 -11.60 13.13
C ARG A 121 1.82 -10.83 13.56
N ALA A 122 1.34 -10.99 14.78
CA ALA A 122 0.17 -10.28 15.27
C ALA A 122 0.33 -8.75 15.29
N VAL A 123 1.55 -8.25 15.47
CA VAL A 123 1.84 -6.81 15.35
C VAL A 123 1.74 -6.35 13.90
N LEU A 124 2.35 -7.10 12.98
CA LEU A 124 2.34 -6.78 11.54
C LEU A 124 0.91 -6.82 10.97
N GLU A 125 0.14 -7.85 11.27
CA GLU A 125 -1.27 -7.97 10.85
C GLU A 125 -2.13 -6.78 11.32
N ARG A 126 -1.95 -6.33 12.56
CA ARG A 126 -2.66 -5.12 13.05
C ARG A 126 -2.26 -3.85 12.33
N ALA A 127 -1.06 -3.80 11.77
CA ALA A 127 -0.57 -2.68 10.96
C ALA A 127 -0.95 -2.80 9.48
N GLY A 128 -1.64 -3.88 9.07
CA GLY A 128 -2.02 -4.10 7.68
C GLY A 128 -0.90 -4.69 6.81
N LEU A 129 -0.01 -5.47 7.43
CA LEU A 129 1.13 -6.13 6.77
C LEU A 129 1.01 -7.66 6.87
#